data_47d3fa6a7d0cc9d78d9896afad826410
#
_entry.id   47d3fa6a7d0cc9d78d9896afad826410
#
_cell.length_a   1.000
_cell.length_b   1.000
_cell.length_c   1.000
_cell.angle_alpha   90.00
_cell.angle_beta   90.00
_cell.angle_gamma   90.00
#
_symmetry.space_group_name_H-M   'P 1'
#
loop_
_entity.id
_entity.type
_entity.pdbx_description
1 polymer ?
#
loop_
_entity_poly.entity_id
_entity_poly.type
_entity_poly.pdbx_seq_one_letter_code
_entity_poly.pdbx_strand_id
1 'polypeptide(L)'
;MHDEHDGTGRSALRPLMLAAAAALAGASPAGAATRGYTITSFDQIRVDAPVTVIITTGTGVSARAEGDQRALDRLRVDVSGRLAIISMERPEPGEKGLGPATIRLSTGEVNRVVLTGGGAVAVSAMKGLTGEIVQGGNGDVSVASLQLDNLQVTLAGGGRTTLAGTAGVANLRISGPGAIVADHLVARQAAILNDGSGNVALTANGPVSIRSTGSGDVSVAGKPICTVENEGTGRIQCGAEGF
;
A
#
# COMPACT_ATOMS: atom_id res chain seq x y z
N MET A 1 43.04 42.22 -86.60
CA MET A 1 41.73 42.32 -87.23
C MET A 1 40.70 41.84 -86.23
N HIS A 2 40.02 42.79 -85.72
CA HIS A 2 38.61 42.74 -85.12
C HIS A 2 38.28 41.65 -84.15
N ASP A 3 37.61 41.73 -83.16
CA ASP A 3 36.77 42.76 -82.55
C ASP A 3 36.22 42.13 -81.24
N GLU A 4 36.28 42.79 -80.17
CA GLU A 4 35.14 43.49 -79.54
C GLU A 4 34.15 42.64 -78.79
N HIS A 5 33.99 43.08 -77.54
CA HIS A 5 32.77 43.11 -76.72
C HIS A 5 32.23 41.79 -76.15
N ASP A 6 31.83 41.62 -75.04
CA ASP A 6 31.07 42.56 -74.17
C ASP A 6 30.99 41.93 -72.78
N GLY A 7 30.98 42.83 -71.81
CA GLY A 7 30.75 42.48 -70.43
C GLY A 7 29.29 42.27 -70.12
N THR A 8 29.02 41.35 -69.29
CA THR A 8 27.78 41.39 -68.48
C THR A 8 28.03 40.86 -67.06
N GLY A 9 27.96 41.81 -66.15
CA GLY A 9 27.98 41.50 -64.71
C GLY A 9 26.82 40.66 -64.29
N ARG A 10 27.15 39.57 -63.62
CA ARG A 10 26.13 38.79 -62.85
C ARG A 10 26.27 39.11 -61.40
N SER A 11 25.34 39.96 -60.94
CA SER A 11 25.06 40.19 -59.52
C SER A 11 24.66 38.86 -58.82
N ALA A 12 25.53 38.34 -57.98
CA ALA A 12 25.20 37.21 -57.13
C ALA A 12 24.32 37.72 -55.97
N LEU A 13 23.04 37.47 -56.05
CA LEU A 13 22.13 37.57 -54.90
C LEU A 13 22.54 36.44 -53.91
N ARG A 14 23.05 36.85 -52.74
CA ARG A 14 23.18 35.96 -51.58
C ARG A 14 21.82 35.80 -50.93
N PRO A 15 21.30 34.55 -50.80
CA PRO A 15 20.12 34.38 -49.94
C PRO A 15 20.53 34.47 -48.47
N LEU A 16 19.89 35.41 -47.78
CA LEU A 16 19.92 35.59 -46.32
C LEU A 16 19.18 34.39 -45.72
N MET A 17 19.90 33.37 -45.24
CA MET A 17 19.27 32.31 -44.43
C MET A 17 18.94 32.87 -43.05
N LEU A 18 17.67 33.14 -42.81
CA LEU A 18 17.11 33.41 -41.49
C LEU A 18 17.09 32.09 -40.71
N ALA A 19 18.06 31.88 -39.83
CA ALA A 19 18.05 30.78 -38.87
C ALA A 19 17.02 31.12 -37.76
N ALA A 20 15.82 30.55 -37.89
CA ALA A 20 14.84 30.53 -36.82
C ALA A 20 15.32 29.57 -35.72
N ALA A 21 15.93 30.08 -34.67
CA ALA A 21 16.24 29.32 -33.47
C ALA A 21 14.89 29.06 -32.75
N ALA A 22 14.32 27.88 -32.92
CA ALA A 22 13.22 27.38 -32.13
C ALA A 22 13.75 27.11 -30.72
N ALA A 23 13.44 28.02 -29.78
CA ALA A 23 13.62 27.80 -28.36
C ALA A 23 12.64 26.68 -27.92
N LEU A 24 13.13 25.44 -27.85
CA LEU A 24 12.47 24.37 -27.09
C LEU A 24 12.50 24.80 -25.63
N ALA A 25 11.41 25.41 -25.17
CA ALA A 25 11.14 25.53 -23.74
C ALA A 25 11.00 24.12 -23.20
N GLY A 26 12.07 23.57 -22.62
CA GLY A 26 12.05 22.33 -21.89
C GLY A 26 11.07 22.46 -20.73
N ALA A 27 9.92 21.81 -20.82
CA ALA A 27 9.06 21.55 -19.67
C ALA A 27 9.86 20.67 -18.71
N SER A 28 10.48 21.30 -17.70
CA SER A 28 11.05 20.56 -16.57
C SER A 28 9.95 19.68 -16.00
N PRO A 29 10.15 18.36 -15.84
CA PRO A 29 9.19 17.55 -15.09
C PRO A 29 9.05 18.21 -13.72
N ALA A 30 7.82 18.51 -13.30
CA ALA A 30 7.54 18.99 -11.97
C ALA A 30 8.11 17.94 -11.00
N GLY A 31 9.28 18.22 -10.43
CA GLY A 31 9.93 17.33 -9.49
C GLY A 31 9.00 17.11 -8.31
N ALA A 32 8.81 15.85 -7.93
CA ALA A 32 8.05 15.51 -6.73
C ALA A 32 8.66 16.28 -5.55
N ALA A 33 7.83 17.02 -4.84
CA ALA A 33 8.28 17.71 -3.64
C ALA A 33 8.64 16.69 -2.56
N THR A 34 9.59 17.05 -1.70
CA THR A 34 10.03 16.19 -0.59
C THR A 34 9.95 16.93 0.72
N ARG A 35 9.45 16.27 1.77
CA ARG A 35 9.35 16.83 3.13
C ARG A 35 9.84 15.82 4.17
N GLY A 36 10.77 16.25 5.03
CA GLY A 36 11.21 15.49 6.19
C GLY A 36 10.36 15.80 7.42
N TYR A 37 10.17 14.82 8.29
CA TYR A 37 9.49 14.97 9.58
C TYR A 37 10.41 14.49 10.70
N THR A 38 10.44 15.23 11.81
CA THR A 38 11.12 14.79 13.02
C THR A 38 10.14 13.96 13.84
N ILE A 39 10.46 12.70 14.04
CA ILE A 39 9.63 11.76 14.79
C ILE A 39 10.47 11.00 15.82
N THR A 40 9.81 10.47 16.84
CA THR A 40 10.38 9.53 17.80
C THR A 40 10.10 8.08 17.41
N SER A 41 10.67 7.11 18.11
CA SER A 41 10.42 5.69 17.90
C SER A 41 8.93 5.36 18.15
N PHE A 42 8.39 4.49 17.30
CA PHE A 42 7.02 3.98 17.41
C PHE A 42 7.01 2.49 17.07
N ASP A 43 6.03 1.76 17.56
CA ASP A 43 5.74 0.37 17.21
C ASP A 43 4.28 0.14 16.82
N GLN A 44 3.47 1.19 16.89
CA GLN A 44 2.09 1.20 16.44
C GLN A 44 1.91 2.30 15.41
N ILE A 45 1.13 2.03 14.39
CA ILE A 45 0.82 3.03 13.36
C ILE A 45 -0.66 3.06 13.05
N ARG A 46 -1.19 4.26 12.91
CA ARG A 46 -2.53 4.55 12.42
C ARG A 46 -2.46 5.46 11.21
N VAL A 47 -3.12 5.07 10.15
CA VAL A 47 -3.17 5.82 8.89
C VAL A 47 -4.62 6.16 8.59
N ASP A 48 -4.93 7.45 8.69
CA ASP A 48 -6.26 8.02 8.42
C ASP A 48 -6.27 8.88 7.13
N ALA A 49 -5.27 8.68 6.26
CA ALA A 49 -5.06 9.46 5.05
C ALA A 49 -5.05 8.60 3.78
N PRO A 50 -5.49 9.12 2.63
CA PRO A 50 -5.44 8.41 1.35
C PRO A 50 -4.02 8.52 0.72
N VAL A 51 -3.00 8.08 1.45
CA VAL A 51 -1.58 8.13 1.05
C VAL A 51 -0.98 6.73 1.05
N THR A 52 0.13 6.56 0.35
CA THR A 52 0.93 5.35 0.44
C THR A 52 1.95 5.48 1.57
N VAL A 53 1.93 4.56 2.52
CA VAL A 53 2.86 4.50 3.64
C VAL A 53 3.74 3.27 3.49
N ILE A 54 5.06 3.47 3.46
CA ILE A 54 6.04 2.39 3.38
C ILE A 54 6.86 2.40 4.66
N ILE A 55 6.84 1.29 5.40
CA ILE A 55 7.49 1.18 6.69
C ILE A 55 8.61 0.14 6.62
N THR A 56 9.83 0.56 6.89
CA THR A 56 10.99 -0.31 7.04
C THR A 56 11.26 -0.53 8.52
N THR A 57 11.25 -1.77 8.97
CA THR A 57 11.51 -2.15 10.37
C THR A 57 12.94 -2.66 10.54
N GLY A 58 13.43 -2.67 11.78
CA GLY A 58 14.79 -3.14 12.11
C GLY A 58 15.88 -2.10 11.85
N THR A 59 15.51 -0.83 11.69
CA THR A 59 16.44 0.27 11.41
C THR A 59 16.17 1.46 12.32
N GLY A 60 17.04 2.48 12.25
CA GLY A 60 16.85 3.75 12.97
C GLY A 60 15.58 4.48 12.52
N VAL A 61 15.14 5.42 13.37
CA VAL A 61 13.91 6.16 13.16
C VAL A 61 14.10 7.25 12.09
N SER A 62 13.23 7.26 11.10
CA SER A 62 13.16 8.34 10.10
C SER A 62 11.76 8.49 9.51
N ALA A 63 11.45 9.69 8.99
CA ALA A 63 10.22 9.96 8.27
C ALA A 63 10.47 10.95 7.14
N ARG A 64 10.08 10.57 5.91
CA ARG A 64 10.18 11.39 4.72
C ARG A 64 8.98 11.15 3.83
N ALA A 65 8.35 12.23 3.38
CA ALA A 65 7.29 12.16 2.38
C ALA A 65 7.74 12.78 1.06
N GLU A 66 7.22 12.25 -0.04
CA GLU A 66 7.41 12.71 -1.41
C GLU A 66 6.10 12.68 -2.18
N GLY A 67 5.87 13.63 -3.07
CA GLY A 67 4.66 13.68 -3.87
C GLY A 67 4.22 15.08 -4.27
N ASP A 68 2.92 15.25 -4.50
CA ASP A 68 2.32 16.53 -4.81
C ASP A 68 2.50 17.52 -3.65
N GLN A 69 2.95 18.74 -3.95
CA GLN A 69 3.25 19.77 -2.93
C GLN A 69 2.03 20.06 -2.05
N ARG A 70 0.84 20.19 -2.63
CA ARG A 70 -0.40 20.47 -1.88
C ARG A 70 -0.79 19.32 -0.96
N ALA A 71 -0.56 18.07 -1.41
CA ALA A 71 -0.77 16.90 -0.57
C ALA A 71 0.21 16.88 0.61
N LEU A 72 1.48 17.21 0.37
CA LEU A 72 2.49 17.29 1.44
C LEU A 72 2.21 18.42 2.44
N ASP A 73 1.68 19.55 1.99
CA ASP A 73 1.35 20.68 2.89
C ASP A 73 0.20 20.33 3.85
N ARG A 74 -0.68 19.42 3.47
CA ARG A 74 -1.81 18.92 4.28
C ARG A 74 -1.52 17.64 5.07
N LEU A 75 -0.39 16.98 4.75
CA LEU A 75 0.00 15.75 5.44
C LEU A 75 0.52 16.06 6.83
N ARG A 76 -0.02 15.41 7.85
CA ARG A 76 0.39 15.48 9.24
C ARG A 76 0.93 14.13 9.67
N VAL A 77 2.06 14.17 10.36
CA VAL A 77 2.74 13.01 10.92
C VAL A 77 3.06 13.33 12.37
N ASP A 78 2.32 12.72 13.27
CA ASP A 78 2.45 12.92 14.70
C ASP A 78 2.79 11.61 15.40
N VAL A 79 3.65 11.66 16.42
CA VAL A 79 3.94 10.49 17.25
C VAL A 79 3.59 10.83 18.70
N SER A 80 2.63 10.08 19.26
CA SER A 80 2.21 10.18 20.65
C SER A 80 2.54 8.88 21.39
N GLY A 81 3.51 8.95 22.29
CA GLY A 81 4.05 7.76 22.94
C GLY A 81 4.67 6.79 21.92
N ARG A 82 4.04 5.64 21.74
CA ARG A 82 4.47 4.59 20.78
C ARG A 82 3.62 4.53 19.52
N LEU A 83 2.63 5.41 19.38
CA LEU A 83 1.70 5.45 18.24
C LEU A 83 2.06 6.56 17.28
N ALA A 84 2.42 6.20 16.05
CA ALA A 84 2.53 7.12 14.92
C ALA A 84 1.15 7.29 14.26
N ILE A 85 0.72 8.53 14.07
CA ILE A 85 -0.55 8.88 13.43
C ILE A 85 -0.24 9.64 12.15
N ILE A 86 -0.71 9.11 11.03
CA ILE A 86 -0.63 9.76 9.73
C ILE A 86 -2.03 10.19 9.33
N SER A 87 -2.22 11.48 9.20
CA SER A 87 -3.50 12.07 8.84
C SER A 87 -3.33 13.12 7.75
N MET A 88 -4.42 13.50 7.12
CA MET A 88 -4.43 14.55 6.10
C MET A 88 -5.58 15.51 6.36
N GLU A 89 -5.28 16.79 6.34
CA GLU A 89 -6.30 17.83 6.42
C GLU A 89 -7.22 17.76 5.20
N ARG A 90 -8.52 17.92 5.44
CA ARG A 90 -9.51 17.87 4.36
C ARG A 90 -9.29 19.01 3.35
N PRO A 91 -9.46 18.74 2.05
CA PRO A 91 -9.49 19.81 1.04
C PRO A 91 -10.60 20.82 1.34
N GLU A 92 -10.36 22.08 1.00
CA GLU A 92 -11.39 23.10 1.08
C GLU A 92 -12.48 22.90 0.01
N PRO A 93 -13.71 23.38 0.25
CA PRO A 93 -14.76 23.32 -0.75
C PRO A 93 -14.35 24.00 -2.07
N GLY A 94 -14.47 23.26 -3.19
CA GLY A 94 -14.08 23.76 -4.53
C GLY A 94 -12.61 23.53 -4.90
N GLU A 95 -11.80 23.02 -4.02
CA GLU A 95 -10.42 22.65 -4.32
C GLU A 95 -10.35 21.36 -5.16
N LYS A 96 -9.48 21.36 -6.18
CA LYS A 96 -9.23 20.14 -6.98
C LYS A 96 -8.61 19.07 -6.10
N GLY A 97 -8.87 17.81 -6.44
CA GLY A 97 -8.30 16.64 -5.74
C GLY A 97 -6.80 16.77 -5.55
N LEU A 98 -6.30 16.35 -4.38
CA LEU A 98 -4.89 16.31 -4.07
C LEU A 98 -4.20 15.24 -4.93
N GLY A 99 -2.97 15.52 -5.38
CA GLY A 99 -2.14 14.53 -6.05
C GLY A 99 -1.67 13.42 -5.09
N PRO A 100 -1.00 12.38 -5.61
CA PRO A 100 -0.50 11.28 -4.80
C PRO A 100 0.62 11.76 -3.86
N ALA A 101 0.67 11.16 -2.67
CA ALA A 101 1.76 11.31 -1.73
C ALA A 101 2.18 9.95 -1.18
N THR A 102 3.49 9.75 -1.05
CA THR A 102 4.09 8.57 -0.45
C THR A 102 4.90 8.99 0.75
N ILE A 103 4.70 8.34 1.88
CA ILE A 103 5.54 8.56 3.06
C ILE A 103 6.34 7.29 3.37
N ARG A 104 7.65 7.46 3.55
CA ARG A 104 8.58 6.41 3.95
C ARG A 104 8.94 6.62 5.40
N LEU A 105 8.68 5.62 6.22
CA LEU A 105 8.96 5.60 7.63
C LEU A 105 9.97 4.50 7.94
N SER A 106 10.77 4.70 8.96
CA SER A 106 11.56 3.61 9.54
C SER A 106 11.48 3.62 11.06
N THR A 107 11.53 2.44 11.65
CA THR A 107 11.49 2.22 13.10
C THR A 107 12.13 0.87 13.46
N GLY A 108 12.37 0.63 14.73
CA GLY A 108 12.92 -0.64 15.22
C GLY A 108 11.97 -1.81 14.99
N GLU A 109 10.72 -1.67 15.37
CA GLU A 109 9.70 -2.73 15.28
C GLU A 109 8.30 -2.13 15.02
N VAL A 110 7.40 -2.97 14.49
CA VAL A 110 5.97 -2.66 14.38
C VAL A 110 5.18 -3.88 14.85
N ASN A 111 4.25 -3.67 15.76
CA ASN A 111 3.36 -4.71 16.29
C ASN A 111 1.88 -4.41 16.03
N ARG A 112 1.52 -3.17 15.70
CA ARG A 112 0.13 -2.81 15.37
C ARG A 112 0.04 -1.88 14.17
N VAL A 113 -0.81 -2.24 13.23
CA VAL A 113 -1.13 -1.45 12.03
C VAL A 113 -2.63 -1.21 11.95
N VAL A 114 -3.04 0.04 11.90
CA VAL A 114 -4.44 0.44 11.71
C VAL A 114 -4.53 1.32 10.47
N LEU A 115 -5.31 0.89 9.49
CA LEU A 115 -5.62 1.68 8.29
C LEU A 115 -7.12 1.96 8.24
N THR A 116 -7.50 3.24 8.24
CA THR A 116 -8.89 3.68 8.06
C THR A 116 -9.01 4.54 6.82
N GLY A 117 -9.65 4.04 5.79
CA GLY A 117 -9.82 4.81 4.55
C GLY A 117 -9.27 4.12 3.31
N GLY A 118 -8.84 4.92 2.32
CA GLY A 118 -8.44 4.46 0.97
C GLY A 118 -6.94 4.49 0.70
N GLY A 119 -6.10 4.63 1.71
CA GLY A 119 -4.64 4.62 1.55
C GLY A 119 -4.05 3.22 1.41
N ALA A 120 -2.73 3.14 1.31
CA ALA A 120 -2.01 1.87 1.29
C ALA A 120 -0.91 1.86 2.36
N VAL A 121 -0.74 0.74 3.06
CA VAL A 121 0.32 0.54 4.06
C VAL A 121 1.12 -0.70 3.73
N ALA A 122 2.43 -0.54 3.51
CA ALA A 122 3.36 -1.63 3.30
C ALA A 122 4.37 -1.70 4.45
N VAL A 123 4.45 -2.83 5.13
CA VAL A 123 5.38 -3.07 6.24
C VAL A 123 6.38 -4.15 5.84
N SER A 124 7.67 -3.88 6.00
CA SER A 124 8.71 -4.83 5.63
C SER A 124 8.71 -6.08 6.51
N ALA A 125 8.57 -5.91 7.84
CA ALA A 125 8.48 -7.04 8.75
C ALA A 125 7.73 -6.69 10.05
N MET A 126 7.03 -7.69 10.62
CA MET A 126 6.49 -7.66 11.98
C MET A 126 6.94 -8.91 12.71
N LYS A 127 7.58 -8.73 13.86
CA LYS A 127 8.17 -9.84 14.66
C LYS A 127 7.82 -9.66 16.12
N GLY A 128 7.65 -10.78 16.83
CA GLY A 128 7.43 -10.77 18.27
C GLY A 128 6.33 -11.72 18.73
N LEU A 129 5.82 -11.49 19.95
CA LEU A 129 4.78 -12.33 20.54
C LEU A 129 3.41 -12.07 19.93
N THR A 130 3.09 -10.81 19.65
CA THR A 130 1.76 -10.42 19.15
C THR A 130 1.88 -9.40 18.02
N GLY A 131 1.00 -9.54 17.04
CA GLY A 131 0.81 -8.55 15.99
C GLY A 131 -0.66 -8.35 15.70
N GLU A 132 -1.06 -7.10 15.47
CA GLU A 132 -2.43 -6.73 15.18
C GLU A 132 -2.51 -5.88 13.90
N ILE A 133 -3.40 -6.26 12.99
CA ILE A 133 -3.69 -5.53 11.77
C ILE A 133 -5.20 -5.26 11.73
N VAL A 134 -5.57 -3.98 11.71
CA VAL A 134 -6.95 -3.53 11.59
C VAL A 134 -7.08 -2.69 10.34
N GLN A 135 -7.89 -3.15 9.42
CA GLN A 135 -8.16 -2.44 8.18
C GLN A 135 -9.64 -2.13 8.07
N GLY A 136 -9.94 -0.84 7.97
CA GLY A 136 -11.28 -0.33 7.68
C GLY A 136 -11.30 0.45 6.37
N GLY A 137 -12.36 0.30 5.57
CA GLY A 137 -12.47 0.99 4.28
C GLY A 137 -11.92 0.19 3.10
N ASN A 138 -11.45 0.89 2.06
CA ASN A 138 -11.08 0.30 0.75
C ASN A 138 -9.58 0.39 0.44
N GLY A 139 -8.76 0.67 1.46
CA GLY A 139 -7.30 0.73 1.31
C GLY A 139 -6.65 -0.66 1.30
N ASP A 140 -5.34 -0.70 1.13
CA ASP A 140 -4.58 -1.95 1.08
C ASP A 140 -3.54 -1.99 2.21
N VAL A 141 -3.41 -3.15 2.88
CA VAL A 141 -2.34 -3.41 3.84
C VAL A 141 -1.51 -4.58 3.36
N SER A 142 -0.20 -4.46 3.36
CA SER A 142 0.72 -5.55 3.05
C SER A 142 1.81 -5.68 4.10
N VAL A 143 2.09 -6.90 4.53
CA VAL A 143 3.23 -7.23 5.41
C VAL A 143 4.07 -8.30 4.73
N ALA A 144 5.30 -7.95 4.37
CA ALA A 144 6.16 -8.83 3.58
C ALA A 144 6.77 -9.98 4.39
N SER A 145 6.96 -9.81 5.71
CA SER A 145 7.52 -10.86 6.56
C SER A 145 6.94 -10.81 7.97
N LEU A 146 6.12 -11.78 8.31
CA LEU A 146 5.59 -12.01 9.64
C LEU A 146 6.38 -13.11 10.36
N GLN A 147 6.73 -12.89 11.62
CA GLN A 147 7.28 -13.87 12.54
C GLN A 147 6.66 -13.64 13.91
N LEU A 148 5.44 -14.13 14.11
CA LEU A 148 4.62 -13.84 15.28
C LEU A 148 4.15 -15.13 15.97
N ASP A 149 4.04 -15.10 17.30
CA ASP A 149 3.35 -16.19 18.00
C ASP A 149 1.83 -16.06 17.84
N ASN A 150 1.30 -14.84 17.94
CA ASN A 150 -0.12 -14.56 17.77
C ASN A 150 -0.34 -13.41 16.79
N LEU A 151 -1.10 -13.67 15.75
CA LEU A 151 -1.52 -12.69 14.75
C LEU A 151 -3.03 -12.48 14.82
N GLN A 152 -3.45 -11.23 14.90
CA GLN A 152 -4.84 -10.85 14.79
C GLN A 152 -5.03 -9.93 13.59
N VAL A 153 -5.94 -10.28 12.69
CA VAL A 153 -6.29 -9.50 11.50
C VAL A 153 -7.78 -9.26 11.47
N THR A 154 -8.17 -8.00 11.38
CA THR A 154 -9.56 -7.59 11.19
C THR A 154 -9.65 -6.74 9.94
N LEU A 155 -10.42 -7.20 8.96
CA LEU A 155 -10.75 -6.44 7.75
C LEU A 155 -12.24 -6.12 7.73
N ALA A 156 -12.56 -4.83 7.78
CA ALA A 156 -13.92 -4.32 7.67
C ALA A 156 -13.99 -3.36 6.47
N GLY A 157 -14.52 -3.82 5.36
CA GLY A 157 -14.61 -3.03 4.12
C GLY A 157 -14.18 -3.77 2.88
N GLY A 158 -13.89 -3.03 1.81
CA GLY A 158 -13.59 -3.58 0.47
C GLY A 158 -12.11 -3.69 0.12
N GLY A 159 -11.22 -3.36 1.04
CA GLY A 159 -9.78 -3.37 0.77
C GLY A 159 -9.15 -4.77 0.79
N ARG A 160 -7.84 -4.80 0.61
CA ARG A 160 -7.06 -6.04 0.59
C ARG A 160 -5.98 -6.04 1.68
N THR A 161 -5.89 -7.15 2.41
CA THR A 161 -4.78 -7.40 3.36
C THR A 161 -3.93 -8.57 2.83
N THR A 162 -2.66 -8.32 2.50
CA THR A 162 -1.72 -9.33 1.98
C THR A 162 -0.66 -9.63 3.02
N LEU A 163 -0.49 -10.91 3.36
CA LEU A 163 0.38 -11.34 4.45
C LEU A 163 1.28 -12.49 4.00
N ALA A 164 2.57 -12.42 4.41
CA ALA A 164 3.53 -13.50 4.19
C ALA A 164 4.39 -13.73 5.42
N GLY A 165 4.84 -14.98 5.64
CA GLY A 165 5.72 -15.36 6.75
C GLY A 165 5.15 -16.49 7.61
N THR A 166 5.28 -16.38 8.95
CA THR A 166 4.85 -17.42 9.88
C THR A 166 4.08 -16.86 11.07
N ALA A 167 3.08 -17.61 11.53
CA ALA A 167 2.37 -17.33 12.78
C ALA A 167 2.16 -18.60 13.60
N GLY A 168 2.23 -18.50 14.91
CA GLY A 168 1.83 -19.58 15.81
C GLY A 168 0.32 -19.79 15.72
N VAL A 169 -0.43 -18.75 16.10
CA VAL A 169 -1.88 -18.70 15.99
C VAL A 169 -2.26 -17.50 15.12
N ALA A 170 -3.09 -17.73 14.09
CA ALA A 170 -3.64 -16.68 13.23
C ALA A 170 -5.16 -16.57 13.42
N ASN A 171 -5.62 -15.41 13.90
CA ASN A 171 -7.03 -15.10 14.01
C ASN A 171 -7.40 -14.09 12.91
N LEU A 172 -8.18 -14.53 11.94
CA LEU A 172 -8.59 -13.75 10.77
C LEU A 172 -10.08 -13.47 10.83
N ARG A 173 -10.45 -12.22 10.84
CA ARG A 173 -11.85 -11.79 10.74
C ARG A 173 -12.04 -10.89 9.55
N ILE A 174 -13.03 -11.20 8.73
CA ILE A 174 -13.44 -10.37 7.60
C ILE A 174 -14.94 -10.07 7.68
N SER A 175 -15.29 -8.80 7.53
CA SER A 175 -16.66 -8.33 7.38
C SER A 175 -16.72 -7.30 6.26
N GLY A 176 -17.39 -7.65 5.17
CA GLY A 176 -17.45 -6.82 3.95
C GLY A 176 -16.94 -7.56 2.72
N PRO A 177 -16.79 -6.85 1.57
CA PRO A 177 -16.42 -7.45 0.29
C PRO A 177 -14.89 -7.53 0.04
N GLY A 178 -14.05 -7.20 1.00
CA GLY A 178 -12.59 -7.19 0.85
C GLY A 178 -11.96 -8.58 0.74
N ALA A 179 -10.63 -8.66 0.79
CA ALA A 179 -9.91 -9.91 0.70
C ALA A 179 -8.74 -9.98 1.69
N ILE A 180 -8.61 -11.11 2.39
CA ILE A 180 -7.40 -11.46 3.15
C ILE A 180 -6.63 -12.50 2.34
N VAL A 181 -5.46 -12.10 1.81
CA VAL A 181 -4.57 -12.92 1.00
C VAL A 181 -3.37 -13.31 1.86
N ALA A 182 -3.45 -14.47 2.50
CA ALA A 182 -2.44 -15.00 3.41
C ALA A 182 -1.98 -16.42 2.99
N ASP A 183 -2.03 -16.73 1.72
CA ASP A 183 -1.55 -17.98 1.12
C ASP A 183 -0.04 -18.19 1.33
N HIS A 184 0.72 -17.10 1.44
CA HIS A 184 2.14 -17.10 1.79
C HIS A 184 2.43 -16.97 3.31
N LEU A 185 1.40 -16.95 4.14
CA LEU A 185 1.51 -17.00 5.60
C LEU A 185 1.24 -18.42 6.09
N VAL A 186 2.23 -19.05 6.73
CA VAL A 186 2.08 -20.39 7.31
C VAL A 186 1.73 -20.28 8.79
N ALA A 187 0.50 -20.68 9.14
CA ALA A 187 0.04 -20.73 10.53
C ALA A 187 0.11 -22.15 11.10
N ARG A 188 0.47 -22.28 12.38
CA ARG A 188 0.38 -23.57 13.08
C ARG A 188 -1.04 -23.86 13.53
N GLN A 189 -1.81 -22.83 13.87
CA GLN A 189 -3.23 -22.88 14.19
C GLN A 189 -3.92 -21.66 13.61
N ALA A 190 -5.19 -21.79 13.24
CA ALA A 190 -5.95 -20.64 12.76
C ALA A 190 -7.41 -20.68 13.22
N ALA A 191 -7.98 -19.48 13.39
CA ALA A 191 -9.40 -19.25 13.50
C ALA A 191 -9.83 -18.24 12.44
N ILE A 192 -10.80 -18.59 11.62
CA ILE A 192 -11.29 -17.74 10.53
C ILE A 192 -12.77 -17.48 10.76
N LEU A 193 -13.12 -16.19 10.81
CA LEU A 193 -14.51 -15.72 10.87
C LEU A 193 -14.81 -14.88 9.64
N ASN A 194 -15.67 -15.39 8.77
CA ASN A 194 -16.12 -14.69 7.57
C ASN A 194 -17.60 -14.32 7.66
N ASP A 195 -17.86 -13.06 8.00
CA ASP A 195 -19.22 -12.50 8.13
C ASP A 195 -19.66 -11.71 6.88
N GLY A 196 -18.85 -11.75 5.79
CA GLY A 196 -19.08 -10.93 4.61
C GLY A 196 -19.10 -11.69 3.30
N SER A 197 -19.03 -10.94 2.21
CA SER A 197 -18.83 -11.47 0.86
C SER A 197 -17.36 -11.52 0.42
N GLY A 198 -16.45 -11.13 1.30
CA GLY A 198 -15.02 -11.12 1.06
C GLY A 198 -14.38 -12.49 1.16
N ASN A 199 -13.23 -12.65 0.52
CA ASN A 199 -12.53 -13.92 0.44
C ASN A 199 -11.36 -14.01 1.41
N VAL A 200 -11.09 -15.20 1.92
CA VAL A 200 -9.93 -15.49 2.79
C VAL A 200 -9.12 -16.63 2.18
N ALA A 201 -7.83 -16.42 1.98
CA ALA A 201 -6.87 -17.46 1.64
C ALA A 201 -5.79 -17.53 2.72
N LEU A 202 -5.48 -18.75 3.20
CA LEU A 202 -4.48 -18.99 4.25
C LEU A 202 -3.77 -20.32 3.99
N THR A 203 -2.50 -20.43 4.43
CA THR A 203 -1.83 -21.74 4.56
C THR A 203 -1.71 -22.10 6.04
N ALA A 204 -2.16 -23.31 6.42
CA ALA A 204 -2.05 -23.78 7.81
C ALA A 204 -1.60 -25.23 7.89
N ASN A 205 -0.85 -25.55 8.95
CA ASN A 205 -0.37 -26.91 9.24
C ASN A 205 -0.76 -27.30 10.68
N GLY A 206 -2.06 -27.58 10.88
CA GLY A 206 -2.62 -27.98 12.17
C GLY A 206 -4.08 -27.58 12.32
N PRO A 207 -4.60 -27.41 13.58
CA PRO A 207 -6.00 -27.11 13.81
C PRO A 207 -6.45 -25.79 13.20
N VAL A 208 -7.57 -25.82 12.46
CA VAL A 208 -8.21 -24.65 11.87
C VAL A 208 -9.70 -24.67 12.17
N SER A 209 -10.20 -23.63 12.81
CA SER A 209 -11.64 -23.40 13.01
C SER A 209 -12.12 -22.38 11.99
N ILE A 210 -13.13 -22.71 11.21
CA ILE A 210 -13.72 -21.83 10.20
C ILE A 210 -15.19 -21.65 10.52
N ARG A 211 -15.62 -20.40 10.70
CA ARG A 211 -17.02 -20.03 10.78
C ARG A 211 -17.33 -19.03 9.68
N SER A 212 -18.29 -19.37 8.83
CA SER A 212 -18.74 -18.50 7.73
C SER A 212 -20.25 -18.33 7.77
N THR A 213 -20.69 -17.08 7.81
CA THR A 213 -22.10 -16.69 7.68
C THR A 213 -22.37 -15.93 6.39
N GLY A 214 -21.29 -15.58 5.67
CA GLY A 214 -21.34 -14.78 4.46
C GLY A 214 -21.37 -15.59 3.16
N SER A 215 -21.24 -14.89 2.05
CA SER A 215 -21.14 -15.45 0.71
C SER A 215 -19.71 -15.53 0.16
N GLY A 216 -18.73 -15.06 0.91
CA GLY A 216 -17.33 -15.08 0.50
C GLY A 216 -16.69 -16.45 0.67
N ASP A 217 -15.74 -16.74 -0.20
CA ASP A 217 -15.03 -18.02 -0.21
C ASP A 217 -13.89 -18.04 0.82
N VAL A 218 -13.68 -19.18 1.47
CA VAL A 218 -12.55 -19.44 2.37
C VAL A 218 -11.73 -20.61 1.84
N SER A 219 -10.43 -20.39 1.62
CA SER A 219 -9.50 -21.41 1.16
C SER A 219 -8.34 -21.55 2.14
N VAL A 220 -8.15 -22.75 2.68
CA VAL A 220 -7.02 -23.07 3.56
C VAL A 220 -6.18 -24.15 2.92
N ALA A 221 -4.96 -23.80 2.53
CA ALA A 221 -3.98 -24.73 1.97
C ALA A 221 -3.09 -25.35 3.06
N GLY A 222 -2.21 -26.28 2.68
CA GLY A 222 -1.27 -26.94 3.57
C GLY A 222 -1.76 -28.28 4.10
N LYS A 223 -1.61 -28.52 5.40
CA LYS A 223 -2.07 -29.73 6.10
C LYS A 223 -2.98 -29.36 7.27
N PRO A 224 -4.10 -28.69 7.01
CA PRO A 224 -5.03 -28.28 8.05
C PRO A 224 -5.84 -29.46 8.59
N ILE A 225 -6.26 -29.33 9.87
CA ILE A 225 -7.27 -30.18 10.51
C ILE A 225 -8.45 -29.25 10.79
N CYS A 226 -9.47 -29.31 9.94
CA CYS A 226 -10.54 -28.30 9.95
C CYS A 226 -11.75 -28.71 10.77
N THR A 227 -12.28 -27.75 11.54
CA THR A 227 -13.64 -27.74 12.05
C THR A 227 -14.38 -26.62 11.34
N VAL A 228 -15.44 -26.95 10.60
CA VAL A 228 -16.14 -25.98 9.73
C VAL A 228 -17.59 -25.82 10.18
N GLU A 229 -17.99 -24.58 10.40
CA GLU A 229 -19.38 -24.15 10.58
C GLU A 229 -19.72 -23.20 9.42
N ASN A 230 -20.45 -23.67 8.42
CA ASN A 230 -20.87 -22.88 7.27
C ASN A 230 -22.38 -22.64 7.30
N GLU A 231 -22.79 -21.46 7.68
CA GLU A 231 -24.18 -20.97 7.65
C GLU A 231 -24.44 -20.08 6.42
N GLY A 232 -23.38 -19.73 5.68
CA GLY A 232 -23.43 -18.89 4.49
C GLY A 232 -23.55 -19.67 3.20
N THR A 233 -23.38 -18.96 2.07
CA THR A 233 -23.40 -19.52 0.71
C THR A 233 -22.03 -19.62 0.07
N GLY A 234 -20.99 -19.10 0.73
CA GLY A 234 -19.61 -19.16 0.28
C GLY A 234 -19.07 -20.58 0.29
N ARG A 235 -18.13 -20.85 -0.61
CA ARG A 235 -17.43 -22.13 -0.68
C ARG A 235 -16.29 -22.18 0.34
N ILE A 236 -16.21 -23.26 1.09
CA ILE A 236 -15.09 -23.49 2.01
C ILE A 236 -14.27 -24.66 1.49
N GLN A 237 -13.00 -24.42 1.23
CA GLN A 237 -12.03 -25.44 0.88
C GLN A 237 -10.96 -25.51 1.98
N CYS A 238 -10.79 -26.69 2.56
CA CYS A 238 -9.81 -26.95 3.60
C CYS A 238 -8.91 -28.13 3.23
N GLY A 239 -7.66 -27.85 2.89
CA GLY A 239 -6.76 -28.84 2.32
C GLY A 239 -7.29 -29.38 1.00
N ALA A 240 -7.41 -30.71 0.91
CA ALA A 240 -7.98 -31.40 -0.25
C ALA A 240 -9.52 -31.55 -0.19
N GLU A 241 -10.16 -31.14 0.91
CA GLU A 241 -11.58 -31.30 1.18
C GLU A 241 -12.35 -30.02 0.90
N GLY A 242 -13.51 -30.11 0.29
CA GLY A 242 -14.48 -29.05 0.09
C GLY A 242 -15.69 -29.22 1.02
N PHE A 243 -16.24 -28.11 1.51
CA PHE A 243 -17.39 -28.05 2.42
C PHE A 243 -18.45 -27.07 1.90
#